data_82c7fc0161289aa0de716cb7849c0907
#
_entry.id   82c7fc0161289aa0de716cb7849c0907
#
_cell.length_a   1.000
_cell.length_b   1.000
_cell.length_c   1.000
_cell.angle_alpha   90.00
_cell.angle_beta   90.00
_cell.angle_gamma   90.00
#
_symmetry.space_group_name_H-M   'P 1'
#
loop_
_entity.id
_entity.type
_entity.pdbx_description
1 polymer ?
#
loop_
_entity_poly.entity_id
_entity_poly.type
_entity_poly.pdbx_seq_one_letter_code
_entity_poly.pdbx_strand_id
1 'polypeptide(L)'
;MANEDLIYRLTKAVYSRLGNSADEQTVEQLVTEIYREIEPFVNTNGSTYGRPQSYPTSSSVTSQSAGSSDRMIISVFGVDHPGIVAAVAQILAEANCSIVDINQTVVQGKFAMVIIANITRAEESATELKERLRREGEKLGVHIYAQREDLFNAMHRI
;
A
#
# COMPACT_ATOMS: atom_id res chain seq x y z
N MET A 1 23.11 17.76 -6.65
CA MET A 1 21.89 18.55 -6.46
C MET A 1 20.66 17.69 -6.13
N ALA A 2 20.38 16.64 -6.87
CA ALA A 2 19.23 15.76 -6.56
C ALA A 2 19.34 15.05 -5.20
N ASN A 3 20.54 14.80 -4.72
CA ASN A 3 20.79 14.07 -3.49
C ASN A 3 20.56 14.91 -2.22
N GLU A 4 20.86 16.21 -2.29
CA GLU A 4 20.67 17.13 -1.16
C GLU A 4 19.18 17.31 -0.83
N ASP A 5 18.35 17.45 -1.85
CA ASP A 5 16.90 17.56 -1.68
C ASP A 5 16.30 16.29 -1.05
N LEU A 6 16.78 15.13 -1.47
CA LEU A 6 16.34 13.86 -0.90
C LEU A 6 16.74 13.73 0.57
N ILE A 7 17.98 14.07 0.91
CA ILE A 7 18.48 14.05 2.29
C ILE A 7 17.65 15.00 3.15
N TYR A 8 17.41 16.22 2.66
CA TYR A 8 16.58 17.21 3.36
C TYR A 8 15.16 16.67 3.62
N ARG A 9 14.54 16.07 2.62
CA ARG A 9 13.19 15.50 2.76
C ARG A 9 13.15 14.32 3.72
N LEU A 10 14.16 13.45 3.69
CA LEU A 10 14.30 12.35 4.63
C LEU A 10 14.49 12.87 6.06
N THR A 11 15.38 13.83 6.25
CA THR A 11 15.63 14.45 7.56
C THR A 11 14.34 15.06 8.12
N LYS A 12 13.63 15.83 7.31
CA LYS A 12 12.36 16.42 7.69
C LYS A 12 11.30 15.37 8.05
N ALA A 13 11.22 14.29 7.29
CA ALA A 13 10.27 13.20 7.56
C ALA A 13 10.60 12.48 8.88
N VAL A 14 11.88 12.23 9.15
CA VAL A 14 12.33 11.59 10.38
C VAL A 14 12.03 12.48 11.59
N TYR A 15 12.37 13.77 11.53
CA TYR A 15 12.04 14.70 12.62
C TYR A 15 10.54 14.83 12.87
N SER A 16 9.75 14.84 11.81
CA SER A 16 8.29 14.90 11.91
C SER A 16 7.70 13.69 12.64
N ARG A 17 8.34 12.54 12.53
CA ARG A 17 7.86 11.30 13.16
C ARG A 17 8.38 11.10 14.58
N LEU A 18 9.62 11.46 14.82
CA LEU A 18 10.28 11.27 16.13
C LEU A 18 10.00 12.41 17.11
N GLY A 19 9.55 13.56 16.61
CA GLY A 19 9.29 14.74 17.44
C GLY A 19 10.55 15.25 18.15
N ASN A 20 10.36 16.02 19.21
CA ASN A 20 11.46 16.58 20.01
C ASN A 20 12.21 15.58 20.88
N SER A 21 11.85 14.30 20.80
CA SER A 21 12.47 13.24 21.60
C SER A 21 13.71 12.65 20.95
N ALA A 22 13.98 13.02 19.71
CA ALA A 22 15.13 12.48 18.99
C ALA A 22 16.33 13.39 19.12
N ASP A 23 17.42 12.81 19.58
CA ASP A 23 18.74 13.39 19.55
C ASP A 23 19.20 13.62 18.11
N GLU A 24 19.81 14.78 17.86
CA GLU A 24 20.29 15.17 16.52
C GLU A 24 21.24 14.12 15.91
N GLN A 25 22.11 13.54 16.71
CA GLN A 25 23.04 12.49 16.28
C GLN A 25 22.29 11.22 15.82
N THR A 26 21.25 10.85 16.53
CA THR A 26 20.42 9.68 16.16
C THR A 26 19.70 9.92 14.83
N VAL A 27 19.19 11.13 14.61
CA VAL A 27 18.54 11.50 13.35
C VAL A 27 19.53 11.47 12.19
N GLU A 28 20.72 12.05 12.36
CA GLU A 28 21.76 12.01 11.32
C GLU A 28 22.20 10.60 10.96
N GLN A 29 22.38 9.73 11.95
CA GLN A 29 22.73 8.34 11.72
C GLN A 29 21.64 7.62 10.96
N LEU A 30 20.39 7.77 11.37
CA LEU A 30 19.24 7.13 10.74
C LEU A 30 19.07 7.60 9.29
N VAL A 31 19.17 8.89 9.04
CA VAL A 31 19.09 9.46 7.69
C VAL A 31 20.23 8.96 6.81
N THR A 32 21.44 8.87 7.36
CA THR A 32 22.62 8.36 6.65
C THR A 32 22.47 6.88 6.30
N GLU A 33 21.96 6.08 7.20
CA GLU A 33 21.70 4.66 6.96
C GLU A 33 20.63 4.47 5.89
N ILE A 34 19.51 5.16 5.99
CA ILE A 34 18.44 5.12 4.98
C ILE A 34 18.98 5.58 3.62
N TYR A 35 19.73 6.67 3.59
CA TYR A 35 20.31 7.17 2.33
C TYR A 35 21.26 6.15 1.70
N ARG A 36 22.10 5.50 2.49
CA ARG A 36 23.01 4.47 2.00
C ARG A 36 22.29 3.28 1.38
N GLU A 37 21.18 2.87 1.98
CA GLU A 37 20.38 1.77 1.45
C GLU A 37 19.67 2.12 0.13
N ILE A 38 19.24 3.36 -0.03
CA ILE A 38 18.52 3.78 -1.24
C ILE A 38 19.44 4.39 -2.31
N GLU A 39 20.68 4.72 -1.99
CA GLU A 39 21.64 5.33 -2.93
C GLU A 39 21.80 4.55 -4.25
N PRO A 40 21.88 3.21 -4.25
CA PRO A 40 21.97 2.43 -5.48
C PRO A 40 20.75 2.61 -6.40
N PHE A 41 19.60 2.96 -5.84
CA PHE A 41 18.36 3.16 -6.58
C PHE A 41 18.16 4.60 -7.04
N VAL A 42 18.84 5.56 -6.40
CA VAL A 42 18.72 6.98 -6.70
C VAL A 42 19.73 7.42 -7.76
N ASN A 43 20.92 6.79 -7.80
CA ASN A 43 21.99 7.14 -8.71
C ASN A 43 21.86 6.56 -10.13
N THR A 44 20.81 5.80 -10.41
CA THR A 44 20.48 5.43 -11.77
C THR A 44 19.79 6.60 -12.46
N ASN A 45 20.61 7.52 -12.94
CA ASN A 45 20.28 8.58 -13.92
C ASN A 45 18.81 9.06 -13.90
N GLY A 46 18.59 10.19 -13.33
CA GLY A 46 17.55 11.18 -13.54
C GLY A 46 16.39 10.91 -14.48
N SER A 47 15.96 9.72 -14.60
CA SER A 47 14.88 9.35 -15.48
C SER A 47 14.16 8.14 -14.91
N THR A 48 12.95 8.40 -14.54
CA THR A 48 11.92 7.40 -14.29
C THR A 48 12.09 6.56 -13.04
N TYR A 49 11.06 6.59 -12.26
CA TYR A 49 10.68 5.50 -11.38
C TYR A 49 11.10 4.18 -12.00
N GLY A 50 12.10 3.56 -11.41
CA GLY A 50 12.78 2.40 -11.98
C GLY A 50 11.79 1.33 -12.38
N ARG A 51 11.77 1.10 -13.66
CA ARG A 51 11.27 -0.13 -14.23
C ARG A 51 11.96 -1.27 -13.47
N PRO A 52 11.23 -2.17 -12.82
CA PRO A 52 11.84 -3.35 -12.24
C PRO A 52 12.63 -4.04 -13.34
N GLN A 53 13.89 -4.31 -13.08
CA GLN A 53 14.68 -5.09 -14.03
C GLN A 53 13.93 -6.36 -14.35
N SER A 54 13.70 -6.52 -15.62
CA SER A 54 13.12 -7.69 -16.23
C SER A 54 13.78 -8.95 -15.71
N TYR A 55 13.03 -9.72 -14.94
CA TYR A 55 13.24 -11.16 -14.97
C TYR A 55 13.05 -11.60 -16.43
N PRO A 56 13.84 -12.55 -16.94
CA PRO A 56 13.66 -13.02 -18.31
C PRO A 56 12.28 -13.67 -18.40
N THR A 57 11.33 -12.92 -18.88
CA THR A 57 10.05 -13.46 -19.30
C THR A 57 10.23 -14.04 -20.69
N SER A 58 10.45 -15.31 -20.73
CA SER A 58 10.08 -16.06 -21.93
C SER A 58 8.55 -15.98 -22.07
N SER A 59 8.16 -15.58 -23.24
CA SER A 59 6.87 -15.76 -23.89
C SER A 59 5.78 -14.70 -23.69
N SER A 60 5.52 -14.09 -24.82
CA SER A 60 4.23 -13.63 -25.33
C SER A 60 3.42 -12.73 -24.42
N VAL A 61 3.74 -11.44 -24.48
CA VAL A 61 2.77 -10.42 -24.14
C VAL A 61 1.76 -10.36 -25.27
N THR A 62 0.71 -11.11 -25.14
CA THR A 62 -0.53 -10.76 -25.80
C THR A 62 -0.96 -9.45 -25.18
N SER A 63 -0.98 -8.40 -25.97
CA SER A 63 -1.64 -7.15 -25.65
C SER A 63 -3.09 -7.44 -25.28
N GLN A 64 -3.32 -7.68 -24.01
CA GLN A 64 -4.69 -7.73 -23.54
C GLN A 64 -5.14 -6.27 -23.33
N SER A 65 -6.00 -5.86 -24.24
CA SER A 65 -7.00 -4.82 -24.11
C SER A 65 -7.33 -4.52 -22.66
N ALA A 66 -7.66 -3.26 -22.40
CA ALA A 66 -8.24 -2.75 -21.17
C ALA A 66 -9.44 -3.60 -20.70
N GLY A 67 -9.16 -4.81 -20.25
CA GLY A 67 -10.09 -5.67 -19.56
C GLY A 67 -10.19 -5.19 -18.11
N SER A 68 -11.39 -5.19 -17.60
CA SER A 68 -11.70 -4.94 -16.19
C SER A 68 -10.61 -5.51 -15.30
N SER A 69 -9.93 -4.68 -14.54
CA SER A 69 -8.94 -5.19 -13.61
C SER A 69 -9.64 -6.05 -12.56
N ASP A 70 -9.24 -7.30 -12.47
CA ASP A 70 -9.74 -8.22 -11.45
C ASP A 70 -9.11 -7.91 -10.08
N ARG A 71 -9.08 -6.64 -9.76
CA ARG A 71 -8.54 -6.11 -8.52
C ARG A 71 -9.61 -5.36 -7.76
N MET A 72 -9.51 -5.45 -6.45
CA MET A 72 -10.35 -4.73 -5.50
C MET A 72 -9.49 -3.85 -4.62
N ILE A 73 -9.90 -2.60 -4.44
CA ILE A 73 -9.29 -1.68 -3.49
C ILE A 73 -10.12 -1.72 -2.22
N ILE A 74 -9.48 -2.05 -1.10
CA ILE A 74 -10.10 -2.16 0.21
C ILE A 74 -9.49 -1.10 1.11
N SER A 75 -10.32 -0.21 1.62
CA SER A 75 -9.91 0.86 2.54
C SER A 75 -10.51 0.61 3.90
N VAL A 76 -9.68 0.66 4.94
CA VAL A 76 -10.07 0.42 6.33
C VAL A 76 -9.69 1.62 7.19
N PHE A 77 -10.65 2.15 7.93
CA PHE A 77 -10.46 3.31 8.81
C PHE A 77 -11.12 3.08 10.16
N GLY A 78 -10.47 3.49 11.21
CA GLY A 78 -11.06 3.42 12.54
C GLY A 78 -10.04 3.65 13.66
N VAL A 79 -10.47 3.34 14.87
CA VAL A 79 -9.58 3.35 16.03
C VAL A 79 -8.67 2.12 15.98
N ASP A 80 -7.38 2.33 16.17
CA ASP A 80 -6.42 1.23 16.16
C ASP A 80 -6.64 0.27 17.33
N HIS A 81 -6.69 -1.01 17.00
CA HIS A 81 -6.72 -2.10 17.98
C HIS A 81 -6.19 -3.40 17.34
N PRO A 82 -5.76 -4.38 18.14
CA PRO A 82 -5.29 -5.66 17.63
C PRO A 82 -6.36 -6.41 16.83
N GLY A 83 -5.94 -7.11 15.80
CA GLY A 83 -6.78 -8.03 15.04
C GLY A 83 -7.42 -7.49 13.77
N ILE A 84 -7.32 -6.19 13.47
CA ILE A 84 -7.91 -5.60 12.27
C ILE A 84 -7.32 -6.23 11.00
N VAL A 85 -6.00 -6.21 10.87
CA VAL A 85 -5.31 -6.76 9.69
C VAL A 85 -5.55 -8.26 9.56
N ALA A 86 -5.49 -8.99 10.68
CA ALA A 86 -5.71 -10.42 10.70
C ALA A 86 -7.11 -10.80 10.20
N ALA A 87 -8.15 -10.10 10.66
CA ALA A 87 -9.52 -10.36 10.28
C ALA A 87 -9.76 -10.09 8.77
N VAL A 88 -9.25 -8.99 8.24
CA VAL A 88 -9.37 -8.65 6.83
C VAL A 88 -8.60 -9.66 5.96
N ALA A 89 -7.37 -9.98 6.35
CA ALA A 89 -6.54 -10.95 5.66
C ALA A 89 -7.17 -12.35 5.63
N GLN A 90 -7.80 -12.76 6.71
CA GLN A 90 -8.50 -14.03 6.80
C GLN A 90 -9.67 -14.12 5.82
N ILE A 91 -10.49 -13.06 5.73
CA ILE A 91 -11.60 -13.00 4.77
C ILE A 91 -11.08 -13.14 3.33
N LEU A 92 -10.01 -12.43 2.99
CA LEU A 92 -9.41 -12.51 1.66
C LEU A 92 -8.84 -13.91 1.38
N ALA A 93 -8.21 -14.54 2.35
CA ALA A 93 -7.68 -15.88 2.22
C ALA A 93 -8.81 -16.92 2.02
N GLU A 94 -9.88 -16.84 2.79
CA GLU A 94 -11.03 -17.72 2.67
C GLU A 94 -11.76 -17.56 1.32
N ALA A 95 -11.80 -16.34 0.80
CA ALA A 95 -12.37 -16.04 -0.51
C ALA A 95 -11.43 -16.38 -1.68
N ASN A 96 -10.24 -16.91 -1.41
CA ASN A 96 -9.20 -17.21 -2.40
C ASN A 96 -8.71 -15.97 -3.16
N CYS A 97 -8.58 -14.87 -2.47
CA CYS A 97 -8.03 -13.62 -2.99
C CYS A 97 -6.57 -13.45 -2.56
N SER A 98 -5.74 -12.92 -3.45
CA SER A 98 -4.35 -12.61 -3.16
C SER A 98 -4.19 -11.13 -2.83
N ILE A 99 -3.41 -10.80 -1.81
CA ILE A 99 -3.02 -9.42 -1.54
C ILE A 99 -1.88 -9.04 -2.49
N VAL A 100 -2.12 -8.04 -3.33
CA VAL A 100 -1.13 -7.52 -4.28
C VAL A 100 -0.27 -6.45 -3.61
N ASP A 101 -0.91 -5.59 -2.84
CA ASP A 101 -0.25 -4.51 -2.12
C ASP A 101 -1.03 -4.16 -0.85
N ILE A 102 -0.32 -3.71 0.16
CA ILE A 102 -0.90 -3.28 1.43
C ILE A 102 -0.11 -2.09 1.96
N ASN A 103 -0.82 -1.05 2.33
CA ASN A 103 -0.25 0.11 2.98
C ASN A 103 -1.09 0.45 4.21
N GLN A 104 -0.41 0.58 5.35
CA GLN A 104 -1.08 0.84 6.61
C GLN A 104 -0.35 1.92 7.39
N THR A 105 -1.10 2.75 8.10
CA THR A 105 -0.55 3.77 8.97
C THR A 105 -1.39 3.87 10.24
N VAL A 106 -0.72 4.22 11.32
CA VAL A 106 -1.38 4.56 12.59
C VAL A 106 -0.93 5.97 12.98
N VAL A 107 -1.88 6.87 13.12
CA VAL A 107 -1.63 8.26 13.51
C VAL A 107 -2.53 8.62 14.67
N GLN A 108 -1.93 8.92 15.81
CA GLN A 108 -2.68 9.31 17.03
C GLN A 108 -3.78 8.32 17.41
N GLY A 109 -3.47 7.01 17.36
CA GLY A 109 -4.42 5.95 17.69
C GLY A 109 -5.49 5.70 16.64
N LYS A 110 -5.41 6.35 15.49
CA LYS A 110 -6.31 6.12 14.35
C LYS A 110 -5.60 5.26 13.32
N PHE A 111 -6.27 4.22 12.90
CA PHE A 111 -5.80 3.26 11.90
C PHE A 111 -6.33 3.62 10.52
N ALA A 112 -5.46 3.59 9.55
CA ALA A 112 -5.84 3.70 8.13
C ALA A 112 -5.05 2.66 7.32
N MET A 113 -5.74 1.88 6.51
CA MET A 113 -5.14 0.83 5.69
C MET A 113 -5.79 0.81 4.32
N VAL A 114 -4.97 0.62 3.31
CA VAL A 114 -5.42 0.36 1.93
C VAL A 114 -4.81 -0.95 1.47
N ILE A 115 -5.64 -1.84 0.99
CA ILE A 115 -5.23 -3.12 0.42
C ILE A 115 -5.67 -3.17 -1.03
N ILE A 116 -4.78 -3.61 -1.91
CA ILE A 116 -5.11 -3.99 -3.27
C ILE A 116 -5.10 -5.51 -3.33
N ALA A 117 -6.25 -6.11 -3.59
CA ALA A 117 -6.42 -7.54 -3.68
C ALA A 117 -6.74 -7.98 -5.11
N ASN A 118 -6.13 -9.07 -5.53
CA ASN A 118 -6.48 -9.73 -6.79
C ASN A 118 -7.64 -10.70 -6.52
N ILE A 119 -8.76 -10.48 -7.19
CA ILE A 119 -10.00 -11.26 -7.04
C ILE A 119 -10.27 -12.20 -8.23
N THR A 120 -9.30 -12.40 -9.10
CA THR A 120 -9.44 -13.25 -10.30
C THR A 120 -9.88 -14.66 -9.95
N ARG A 121 -9.37 -15.21 -8.85
CA ARG A 121 -9.69 -16.55 -8.36
C ARG A 121 -10.68 -16.57 -7.21
N ALA A 122 -11.34 -15.45 -6.95
CA ALA A 122 -12.29 -15.36 -5.87
C ALA A 122 -13.46 -16.33 -6.07
N GLU A 123 -13.78 -17.07 -5.03
CA GLU A 123 -14.92 -17.98 -4.99
C GLU A 123 -16.24 -17.24 -4.76
N GLU A 124 -16.14 -16.03 -4.23
CA GLU A 124 -17.28 -15.14 -4.00
C GLU A 124 -17.32 -14.05 -5.06
N SER A 125 -18.51 -13.54 -5.36
CA SER A 125 -18.64 -12.33 -6.20
C SER A 125 -18.06 -11.10 -5.50
N ALA A 126 -17.70 -10.09 -6.28
CA ALA A 126 -17.21 -8.82 -5.73
C ALA A 126 -18.22 -8.20 -4.76
N THR A 127 -19.50 -8.30 -5.05
CA THR A 127 -20.59 -7.79 -4.20
C THR A 127 -20.69 -8.54 -2.88
N GLU A 128 -20.59 -9.86 -2.90
CA GLU A 128 -20.61 -10.70 -1.69
C GLU A 128 -19.40 -10.44 -0.81
N LEU A 129 -18.22 -10.37 -1.40
CA LEU A 129 -16.98 -10.08 -0.70
C LEU A 129 -17.01 -8.69 -0.05
N LYS A 130 -17.49 -7.71 -0.76
CA LYS A 130 -17.69 -6.35 -0.29
C LYS A 130 -18.62 -6.29 0.93
N GLU A 131 -19.74 -6.99 0.87
CA GLU A 131 -20.71 -7.06 1.98
C GLU A 131 -20.13 -7.80 3.19
N ARG A 132 -19.38 -8.86 2.96
CA ARG A 132 -18.70 -9.62 4.00
C ARG A 132 -17.66 -8.77 4.74
N LEU A 133 -16.85 -8.02 3.99
CA LEU A 133 -15.89 -7.08 4.56
C LEU A 133 -16.59 -5.97 5.36
N ARG A 134 -17.68 -5.43 4.85
CA ARG A 134 -18.45 -4.41 5.56
C ARG A 134 -18.97 -4.91 6.91
N ARG A 135 -19.52 -6.10 6.94
CA ARG A 135 -20.02 -6.74 8.20
C ARG A 135 -18.89 -6.98 9.19
N GLU A 136 -17.76 -7.44 8.73
CA GLU A 136 -16.59 -7.63 9.58
C GLU A 136 -16.11 -6.30 10.16
N GLY A 137 -16.13 -5.23 9.38
CA GLY A 137 -15.85 -3.88 9.85
C GLY A 137 -16.76 -3.45 10.99
N GLU A 138 -18.04 -3.73 10.89
CA GLU A 138 -19.00 -3.45 11.97
C GLU A 138 -18.66 -4.21 13.27
N LYS A 139 -18.27 -5.47 13.16
CA LYS A 139 -17.84 -6.28 14.32
C LYS A 139 -16.56 -5.77 14.96
N LEU A 140 -15.63 -5.29 14.14
CA LEU A 140 -14.34 -4.74 14.59
C LEU A 140 -14.45 -3.29 15.06
N GLY A 141 -15.56 -2.60 14.82
CA GLY A 141 -15.70 -1.19 15.10
C GLY A 141 -14.90 -0.29 14.17
N VAL A 142 -14.61 -0.73 12.95
CA VAL A 142 -13.93 0.02 11.89
C VAL A 142 -14.82 0.14 10.66
N HIS A 143 -14.51 1.11 9.81
CA HIS A 143 -15.17 1.27 8.52
C HIS A 143 -14.35 0.60 7.43
N ILE A 144 -14.95 -0.34 6.72
CA ILE A 144 -14.32 -1.02 5.59
C ILE A 144 -15.09 -0.69 4.32
N TYR A 145 -14.38 -0.09 3.36
CA TYR A 145 -14.89 0.22 2.03
C TYR A 145 -14.15 -0.63 1.01
N ALA A 146 -14.87 -1.38 0.22
CA ALA A 146 -14.30 -2.18 -0.84
C ALA A 146 -14.90 -1.76 -2.18
N GLN A 147 -14.05 -1.62 -3.20
CA GLN A 147 -14.45 -1.18 -4.52
C GLN A 147 -13.57 -1.83 -5.58
N ARG A 148 -14.13 -2.20 -6.70
CA ARG A 148 -13.32 -2.68 -7.83
C ARG A 148 -12.42 -1.56 -8.34
N GLU A 149 -11.19 -1.91 -8.70
CA GLU A 149 -10.20 -0.94 -9.16
C GLU A 149 -10.63 -0.19 -10.41
N ASP A 150 -11.28 -0.85 -11.35
CA ASP A 150 -11.80 -0.22 -12.56
C ASP A 150 -12.83 0.87 -12.23
N LEU A 151 -13.74 0.63 -11.30
CA LEU A 151 -14.70 1.60 -10.84
C LEU A 151 -14.03 2.74 -10.07
N PHE A 152 -13.07 2.43 -9.20
CA PHE A 152 -12.28 3.42 -8.48
C PHE A 152 -11.54 4.36 -9.45
N ASN A 153 -10.88 3.82 -10.45
CA ASN A 153 -10.17 4.59 -11.46
C ASN A 153 -11.12 5.46 -12.29
N ALA A 154 -12.30 4.96 -12.63
CA ALA A 154 -13.31 5.72 -13.35
C ALA A 154 -13.83 6.93 -12.55
N MET A 155 -13.97 6.78 -11.23
CA MET A 155 -14.42 7.84 -10.33
C MET A 155 -13.35 8.89 -10.03
N HIS A 156 -12.07 8.52 -10.09
CA HIS A 156 -10.91 9.36 -9.75
C HIS A 156 -10.11 9.77 -10.99
N ARG A 157 -10.68 9.72 -12.16
CA ARG A 157 -10.08 10.26 -13.37
C ARG A 157 -9.91 11.77 -13.26
N ILE A 158 -8.67 12.17 -13.37
CA ILE A 158 -8.31 13.57 -13.48
C ILE A 158 -8.12 13.90 -14.97
#